data_be5b4d910d407ca8faafb57ffab9d6f5
#
_entry.id   be5b4d910d407ca8faafb57ffab9d6f5
#
_cell.length_a   1.000
_cell.length_b   1.000
_cell.length_c   1.000
_cell.angle_alpha   90.00
_cell.angle_beta   90.00
_cell.angle_gamma   90.00
#
_symmetry.space_group_name_H-M   'P 1'
#
loop_
_entity.id
_entity.type
_entity.pdbx_description
1 polymer ?
#
loop_
_entity_poly.entity_id
_entity_poly.type
_entity_poly.pdbx_seq_one_letter_code
_entity_poly.pdbx_strand_id
1 'polypeptide(L)'
;MKKIFIALSLLLTATFTTNATEPIKVIFDTDMGNDVDDVVALDMFYKYLDAGEVNLLGIISSKRELGSVKFIDAMNTLYGYPNIPVGLVKTYPEENYVCEDKRLNYADYTVSAHKYQHTITDWDAVEDGYKLIRKLLAAQPDKSVTFVTVGFSTNMARLLASKGDEYSPLDGKTLMEQKAEKVVIMAGNFHVVKKEYNIYKDHYAAVRFIAECPVPMYFTDFELGYSTLYPYQTVENAFNYVENHPLVVSFNYYAQMPYNRPLWDPTAVLFAIEGHKGYASLSKSGYVTVDQKSITAFTEDKASNRYYYEVNDKQRAAIVRRIVEVTSTLPKKFQK
;
A
#
# COMPACT_ATOMS: atom_id res chain seq x y z
N MET A 1 -73.81 21.64 -22.67
CA MET A 1 -72.97 21.21 -21.47
C MET A 1 -71.76 20.47 -22.01
N LYS A 2 -70.58 21.17 -22.07
CA LYS A 2 -69.35 20.56 -22.53
C LYS A 2 -68.61 20.06 -21.29
N LYS A 3 -68.31 18.76 -21.19
CA LYS A 3 -67.52 18.15 -20.16
C LYS A 3 -66.02 18.30 -20.52
N ILE A 4 -65.23 19.02 -19.67
CA ILE A 4 -63.84 19.14 -19.80
C ILE A 4 -63.20 17.97 -19.01
N PHE A 5 -62.46 17.10 -19.68
CA PHE A 5 -61.64 16.08 -19.06
C PHE A 5 -60.25 16.69 -18.83
N ILE A 6 -59.84 16.86 -17.56
CA ILE A 6 -58.49 17.20 -17.17
C ILE A 6 -57.73 15.89 -17.00
N ALA A 7 -56.78 15.63 -17.89
CA ALA A 7 -55.85 14.52 -17.76
C ALA A 7 -54.68 14.95 -16.84
N LEU A 8 -54.64 14.36 -15.68
CA LEU A 8 -53.51 14.56 -14.71
C LEU A 8 -52.37 13.62 -15.09
N SER A 9 -51.33 14.13 -15.76
CA SER A 9 -50.14 13.35 -16.06
C SER A 9 -49.21 13.33 -14.80
N LEU A 10 -49.15 12.17 -14.17
CA LEU A 10 -48.12 11.91 -13.11
C LEU A 10 -46.77 11.76 -13.80
N LEU A 11 -45.89 12.75 -13.62
CA LEU A 11 -44.46 12.57 -13.90
C LEU A 11 -43.84 11.73 -12.80
N LEU A 12 -43.52 10.46 -13.08
CA LEU A 12 -42.67 9.62 -12.25
C LEU A 12 -41.23 10.08 -12.46
N THR A 13 -40.67 10.86 -11.54
CA THR A 13 -39.23 11.12 -11.47
C THR A 13 -38.55 9.90 -10.88
N ALA A 14 -37.97 9.06 -11.73
CA ALA A 14 -37.07 7.99 -11.31
C ALA A 14 -35.79 8.65 -10.80
N THR A 15 -35.64 8.71 -9.49
CA THR A 15 -34.33 9.03 -8.86
C THR A 15 -33.40 7.83 -9.05
N PHE A 16 -32.51 7.92 -10.02
CA PHE A 16 -31.38 6.99 -10.09
C PHE A 16 -30.45 7.30 -8.91
N THR A 17 -30.58 6.56 -7.82
CA THR A 17 -29.54 6.49 -6.80
C THR A 17 -28.38 5.71 -7.42
N THR A 18 -27.35 6.42 -7.86
CA THR A 18 -26.06 5.80 -8.09
C THR A 18 -25.57 5.31 -6.72
N ASN A 19 -25.60 4.00 -6.50
CA ASN A 19 -24.90 3.41 -5.36
C ASN A 19 -23.40 3.68 -5.57
N ALA A 20 -22.90 4.79 -5.05
CA ALA A 20 -21.48 4.98 -4.91
C ALA A 20 -20.98 3.84 -3.99
N THR A 21 -20.08 3.03 -4.48
CA THR A 21 -19.43 2.00 -3.65
C THR A 21 -18.70 2.71 -2.52
N GLU A 22 -18.85 2.23 -1.28
CA GLU A 22 -18.13 2.79 -0.12
C GLU A 22 -16.63 2.72 -0.39
N PRO A 23 -15.87 3.79 -0.07
CA PRO A 23 -14.41 3.82 -0.24
C PRO A 23 -13.75 2.66 0.50
N ILE A 24 -12.80 1.99 -0.14
CA ILE A 24 -12.02 0.90 0.46
C ILE A 24 -11.15 1.48 1.58
N LYS A 25 -11.29 0.94 2.79
CA LYS A 25 -10.49 1.35 3.95
C LYS A 25 -9.15 0.64 3.91
N VAL A 26 -8.07 1.40 3.85
CA VAL A 26 -6.72 0.87 3.69
C VAL A 26 -5.79 1.32 4.82
N ILE A 27 -4.98 0.40 5.33
CA ILE A 27 -3.76 0.69 6.08
C ILE A 27 -2.59 0.29 5.18
N PHE A 28 -1.70 1.26 4.90
CA PHE A 28 -0.54 1.08 4.04
C PHE A 28 0.74 0.95 4.88
N ASP A 29 1.46 -0.17 4.73
CA ASP A 29 2.75 -0.44 5.38
C ASP A 29 3.85 -0.52 4.31
N THR A 30 4.88 0.34 4.41
CA THR A 30 5.90 0.60 3.38
C THR A 30 7.29 0.69 4.00
N ASP A 31 8.33 0.30 3.29
CA ASP A 31 9.73 0.57 3.67
C ASP A 31 10.31 1.79 2.92
N MET A 32 9.48 2.82 2.75
CA MET A 32 9.78 4.09 2.10
C MET A 32 11.21 4.56 2.34
N GLY A 33 11.97 4.72 1.26
CA GLY A 33 13.37 5.14 1.31
C GLY A 33 14.34 4.10 0.74
N ASN A 34 13.93 2.85 0.53
CA ASN A 34 14.76 1.82 -0.09
C ASN A 34 14.63 1.83 -1.60
N ASP A 35 13.46 1.53 -2.13
CA ASP A 35 13.16 1.55 -3.54
C ASP A 35 12.20 2.69 -3.90
N VAL A 36 12.36 3.30 -5.07
CA VAL A 36 11.53 4.46 -5.45
C VAL A 36 10.14 4.10 -5.91
N ASP A 37 9.82 2.85 -6.10
CA ASP A 37 8.46 2.45 -6.45
C ASP A 37 7.48 2.57 -5.27
N ASP A 38 7.95 2.55 -4.01
CA ASP A 38 7.17 3.00 -2.83
C ASP A 38 6.54 4.39 -3.05
N VAL A 39 7.29 5.32 -3.66
CA VAL A 39 6.79 6.69 -3.90
C VAL A 39 5.69 6.68 -4.94
N VAL A 40 5.80 5.84 -5.97
CA VAL A 40 4.75 5.66 -6.99
C VAL A 40 3.50 5.05 -6.34
N ALA A 41 3.67 4.05 -5.48
CA ALA A 41 2.57 3.44 -4.73
C ALA A 41 1.84 4.45 -3.83
N LEU A 42 2.60 5.31 -3.14
CA LEU A 42 2.04 6.37 -2.30
C LEU A 42 1.32 7.45 -3.12
N ASP A 43 1.87 7.85 -4.29
CA ASP A 43 1.20 8.76 -5.22
C ASP A 43 -0.15 8.20 -5.68
N MET A 44 -0.22 6.92 -6.02
CA MET A 44 -1.47 6.28 -6.41
C MET A 44 -2.53 6.38 -5.30
N PHE A 45 -2.19 6.21 -4.03
CA PHE A 45 -3.13 6.37 -2.94
C PHE A 45 -3.74 7.77 -2.90
N TYR A 46 -2.96 8.83 -3.11
CA TYR A 46 -3.51 10.18 -3.15
C TYR A 46 -4.46 10.41 -4.33
N LYS A 47 -4.17 9.80 -5.48
CA LYS A 47 -5.07 9.86 -6.65
C LYS A 47 -6.39 9.14 -6.40
N TYR A 48 -6.34 7.95 -5.75
CA TYR A 48 -7.54 7.21 -5.35
C TYR A 48 -8.33 7.91 -4.22
N LEU A 49 -7.65 8.60 -3.29
CA LEU A 49 -8.29 9.48 -2.32
C LEU A 49 -9.04 10.62 -3.01
N ASP A 50 -8.40 11.26 -3.99
CA ASP A 50 -9.01 12.32 -4.80
C ASP A 50 -10.23 11.81 -5.59
N ALA A 51 -10.20 10.57 -6.07
CA ALA A 51 -11.31 9.92 -6.76
C ALA A 51 -12.44 9.49 -5.81
N GLY A 52 -12.19 9.44 -4.49
CA GLY A 52 -13.14 8.94 -3.49
C GLY A 52 -13.26 7.41 -3.46
N GLU A 53 -12.28 6.71 -4.02
CA GLU A 53 -12.26 5.24 -4.09
C GLU A 53 -11.61 4.59 -2.86
N VAL A 54 -10.78 5.35 -2.12
CA VAL A 54 -10.04 4.89 -0.95
C VAL A 54 -10.26 5.82 0.24
N ASN A 55 -10.32 5.23 1.43
CA ASN A 55 -10.12 5.88 2.72
C ASN A 55 -8.80 5.34 3.30
N LEU A 56 -7.71 6.10 3.17
CA LEU A 56 -6.40 5.74 3.70
C LEU A 56 -6.35 6.07 5.19
N LEU A 57 -6.53 5.05 6.02
CA LEU A 57 -6.64 5.19 7.47
C LEU A 57 -5.33 5.59 8.14
N GLY A 58 -4.20 5.17 7.57
CA GLY A 58 -2.87 5.49 8.05
C GLY A 58 -1.78 4.88 7.18
N ILE A 59 -0.57 5.46 7.29
CA ILE A 59 0.64 5.01 6.60
C ILE A 59 1.68 4.65 7.65
N ILE A 60 2.22 3.44 7.55
CA ILE A 60 3.13 2.90 8.54
C ILE A 60 4.48 2.66 7.87
N SER A 61 5.54 3.25 8.41
CA SER A 61 6.90 2.93 7.98
C SER A 61 7.39 1.67 8.70
N SER A 62 7.79 0.67 7.93
CA SER A 62 8.46 -0.52 8.43
C SER A 62 9.98 -0.33 8.57
N LYS A 63 10.50 0.86 8.26
CA LYS A 63 11.87 1.29 8.52
C LYS A 63 11.94 2.17 9.76
N ARG A 64 13.07 2.12 10.49
CA ARG A 64 13.29 2.95 11.70
C ARG A 64 13.73 4.38 11.40
N GLU A 65 14.11 4.67 10.17
CA GLU A 65 14.66 5.96 9.79
C GLU A 65 13.57 7.03 9.76
N LEU A 66 13.81 8.12 10.48
CA LEU A 66 12.92 9.26 10.51
C LEU A 66 12.72 9.93 9.14
N GLY A 67 13.67 9.79 8.23
CA GLY A 67 13.54 10.28 6.86
C GLY A 67 12.35 9.68 6.12
N SER A 68 12.05 8.41 6.36
CA SER A 68 10.85 7.75 5.81
C SER A 68 9.57 8.45 6.27
N VAL A 69 9.43 8.71 7.58
CA VAL A 69 8.26 9.40 8.15
C VAL A 69 8.17 10.85 7.68
N LYS A 70 9.30 11.56 7.65
CA LYS A 70 9.35 12.95 7.14
C LYS A 70 8.92 13.01 5.68
N PHE A 71 9.38 12.08 4.87
CA PHE A 71 8.99 12.00 3.47
C PHE A 71 7.48 11.76 3.31
N ILE A 72 6.92 10.81 4.05
CA ILE A 72 5.49 10.50 4.02
C ILE A 72 4.67 11.73 4.46
N ASP A 73 5.05 12.40 5.55
CA ASP A 73 4.36 13.61 6.04
C ASP A 73 4.44 14.77 5.03
N ALA A 74 5.60 14.93 4.37
CA ALA A 74 5.76 15.91 3.29
C ALA A 74 4.84 15.61 2.11
N MET A 75 4.73 14.33 1.71
CA MET A 75 3.82 13.90 0.66
C MET A 75 2.35 14.11 1.05
N ASN A 76 1.95 13.69 2.27
CA ASN A 76 0.61 13.93 2.81
C ASN A 76 0.23 15.42 2.71
N THR A 77 1.14 16.30 3.15
CA THR A 77 0.94 17.75 3.14
C THR A 77 0.87 18.30 1.72
N LEU A 78 1.76 17.84 0.84
CA LEU A 78 1.80 18.23 -0.56
C LEU A 78 0.48 17.93 -1.26
N TYR A 79 -0.08 16.74 -1.05
CA TYR A 79 -1.32 16.31 -1.69
C TYR A 79 -2.61 16.82 -1.01
N GLY A 80 -2.48 17.50 0.13
CA GLY A 80 -3.62 18.08 0.84
C GLY A 80 -4.30 17.14 1.85
N TYR A 81 -3.60 16.09 2.27
CA TYR A 81 -4.03 15.11 3.26
C TYR A 81 -3.18 15.11 4.54
N PRO A 82 -2.91 16.28 5.16
CA PRO A 82 -1.97 16.39 6.28
C PRO A 82 -2.38 15.62 7.53
N ASN A 83 -3.63 15.20 7.62
CA ASN A 83 -4.20 14.53 8.78
C ASN A 83 -4.13 12.99 8.71
N ILE A 84 -3.59 12.41 7.63
CA ILE A 84 -3.39 10.95 7.57
C ILE A 84 -2.33 10.58 8.61
N PRO A 85 -2.66 9.72 9.59
CA PRO A 85 -1.72 9.34 10.62
C PRO A 85 -0.52 8.58 10.03
N VAL A 86 0.68 8.86 10.57
CA VAL A 86 1.92 8.19 10.18
C VAL A 86 2.52 7.49 11.40
N GLY A 87 2.84 6.21 11.24
CA GLY A 87 3.51 5.40 12.26
C GLY A 87 4.93 5.00 11.83
N LEU A 88 5.75 4.65 12.81
CA LEU A 88 7.14 4.25 12.61
C LEU A 88 7.46 3.02 13.42
N VAL A 89 8.14 2.05 12.84
CA VAL A 89 8.76 0.97 13.62
C VAL A 89 9.77 1.58 14.60
N LYS A 90 9.52 1.47 15.92
CA LYS A 90 10.40 2.00 16.96
C LYS A 90 11.28 0.94 17.59
N THR A 91 10.78 -0.28 17.75
CA THR A 91 11.49 -1.38 18.37
C THR A 91 11.31 -2.66 17.58
N TYR A 92 12.32 -3.49 17.53
CA TYR A 92 12.24 -4.82 16.95
C TYR A 92 12.03 -5.85 18.06
N PRO A 93 11.31 -6.94 17.82
CA PRO A 93 10.95 -7.92 18.84
C PRO A 93 12.14 -8.76 19.29
N GLU A 94 13.24 -8.80 18.57
CA GLU A 94 14.41 -9.65 18.84
C GLU A 94 15.73 -8.91 18.65
N GLU A 95 16.74 -9.24 19.50
CA GLU A 95 18.05 -8.58 19.51
C GLU A 95 18.86 -8.74 18.22
N ASN A 96 18.54 -9.73 17.39
CA ASN A 96 19.26 -10.04 16.15
C ASN A 96 18.58 -9.49 14.90
N TYR A 97 17.55 -8.67 15.08
CA TYR A 97 16.81 -8.11 13.98
C TYR A 97 17.49 -6.84 13.49
N VAL A 98 18.13 -6.91 12.34
CA VAL A 98 18.73 -5.75 11.68
C VAL A 98 18.13 -5.63 10.30
N CYS A 99 17.07 -4.84 10.18
CA CYS A 99 16.63 -4.35 8.90
C CYS A 99 17.31 -3.01 8.61
N GLU A 100 18.61 -3.04 8.39
CA GLU A 100 19.38 -1.87 7.97
C GLU A 100 19.82 -2.06 6.53
N ASP A 101 19.18 -1.37 5.60
CA ASP A 101 19.75 -1.10 4.29
C ASP A 101 20.06 0.40 4.19
N LYS A 102 21.32 0.74 4.43
CA LYS A 102 21.82 2.14 4.40
C LYS A 102 22.19 2.60 2.99
N ARG A 103 22.05 1.74 1.97
CA ARG A 103 22.66 1.97 0.66
C ARG A 103 22.04 3.08 -0.15
N LEU A 104 20.73 3.28 -0.05
CA LEU A 104 20.03 4.30 -0.83
C LEU A 104 18.83 4.82 -0.02
N ASN A 105 19.06 5.81 0.82
CA ASN A 105 17.96 6.45 1.53
C ASN A 105 17.51 7.70 0.74
N TYR A 106 16.76 7.48 -0.34
CA TYR A 106 16.22 8.60 -1.13
C TYR A 106 15.27 9.47 -0.31
N ALA A 107 14.58 8.91 0.68
CA ALA A 107 13.65 9.66 1.52
C ALA A 107 14.40 10.70 2.36
N ASP A 108 15.48 10.31 3.07
CA ASP A 108 16.35 11.24 3.81
C ASP A 108 16.97 12.29 2.89
N TYR A 109 17.47 11.87 1.74
CA TYR A 109 18.04 12.79 0.75
C TYR A 109 17.01 13.83 0.33
N THR A 110 15.83 13.39 -0.11
CA THR A 110 14.79 14.27 -0.65
C THR A 110 14.37 15.34 0.36
N VAL A 111 14.08 14.95 1.61
CA VAL A 111 13.65 15.90 2.65
C VAL A 111 14.77 16.77 3.19
N SER A 112 16.04 16.37 2.96
CA SER A 112 17.21 17.17 3.33
C SER A 112 17.63 18.14 2.24
N ALA A 113 17.49 17.75 0.95
CA ALA A 113 17.89 18.54 -0.20
C ALA A 113 16.92 19.70 -0.49
N HIS A 114 15.64 19.54 -0.15
CA HIS A 114 14.58 20.52 -0.42
C HIS A 114 13.72 20.76 0.80
N LYS A 115 13.17 21.98 0.91
CA LYS A 115 12.24 22.35 1.99
C LYS A 115 10.82 21.96 1.60
N TYR A 116 10.29 20.96 2.27
CA TYR A 116 8.87 20.59 2.18
C TYR A 116 8.12 21.06 3.44
N GLN A 117 6.81 21.24 3.31
CA GLN A 117 5.94 21.50 4.46
C GLN A 117 5.67 20.19 5.20
N HIS A 118 5.68 20.28 6.52
CA HIS A 118 5.41 19.19 7.44
C HIS A 118 4.30 19.59 8.41
N THR A 119 3.51 18.63 8.86
CA THR A 119 2.53 18.82 9.94
C THR A 119 3.01 18.20 11.24
N ILE A 120 3.84 17.18 11.18
CA ILE A 120 4.47 16.58 12.35
C ILE A 120 5.60 17.51 12.80
N THR A 121 5.49 18.04 14.02
CA THR A 121 6.47 18.95 14.62
C THR A 121 7.38 18.26 15.63
N ASP A 122 6.90 17.17 16.25
CA ASP A 122 7.65 16.33 17.17
C ASP A 122 7.80 14.92 16.59
N TRP A 123 8.97 14.64 16.03
CA TRP A 123 9.26 13.36 15.40
C TRP A 123 9.44 12.22 16.41
N ASP A 124 9.80 12.53 17.65
CA ASP A 124 9.95 11.53 18.71
C ASP A 124 8.58 11.04 19.21
N ALA A 125 7.56 11.88 19.08
CA ALA A 125 6.18 11.56 19.42
C ALA A 125 5.46 10.70 18.35
N VAL A 126 6.04 10.48 17.17
CA VAL A 126 5.45 9.58 16.16
C VAL A 126 5.18 8.21 16.79
N GLU A 127 3.96 7.71 16.62
CA GLU A 127 3.51 6.48 17.28
C GLU A 127 4.24 5.23 16.74
N ASP A 128 4.47 4.24 17.60
CA ASP A 128 5.01 2.95 17.18
C ASP A 128 4.03 2.24 16.22
N GLY A 129 4.51 1.83 15.06
CA GLY A 129 3.69 1.42 13.92
C GLY A 129 2.62 0.39 14.26
N TYR A 130 2.95 -0.69 14.99
CA TYR A 130 1.94 -1.70 15.35
C TYR A 130 0.87 -1.17 16.33
N LYS A 131 1.21 -0.18 17.19
CA LYS A 131 0.24 0.45 18.09
C LYS A 131 -0.73 1.32 17.31
N LEU A 132 -0.21 2.11 16.36
CA LEU A 132 -1.06 2.88 15.46
C LEU A 132 -1.99 1.95 14.66
N ILE A 133 -1.48 0.83 14.15
CA ILE A 133 -2.33 -0.17 13.46
C ILE A 133 -3.45 -0.66 14.37
N ARG A 134 -3.16 -1.01 15.64
CA ARG A 134 -4.18 -1.45 16.59
C ARG A 134 -5.27 -0.41 16.80
N LYS A 135 -4.87 0.84 17.03
CA LYS A 135 -5.77 1.99 17.19
C LYS A 135 -6.68 2.18 15.98
N LEU A 136 -6.09 2.14 14.78
CA LEU A 136 -6.83 2.30 13.53
C LEU A 136 -7.82 1.16 13.32
N LEU A 137 -7.40 -0.10 13.53
CA LEU A 137 -8.26 -1.28 13.40
C LEU A 137 -9.43 -1.26 14.37
N ALA A 138 -9.18 -0.98 15.66
CA ALA A 138 -10.20 -0.99 16.69
C ALA A 138 -11.39 -0.05 16.37
N ALA A 139 -11.10 1.04 15.68
CA ALA A 139 -12.10 2.04 15.29
C ALA A 139 -12.94 1.65 14.05
N GLN A 140 -12.60 0.55 13.35
CA GLN A 140 -13.30 0.20 12.10
C GLN A 140 -14.40 -0.85 12.32
N PRO A 141 -15.37 -0.91 11.40
CA PRO A 141 -16.30 -2.04 11.30
C PRO A 141 -15.57 -3.37 11.08
N ASP A 142 -16.23 -4.47 11.43
CA ASP A 142 -15.68 -5.80 11.20
C ASP A 142 -15.51 -6.09 9.70
N LYS A 143 -14.44 -6.82 9.35
CA LYS A 143 -14.13 -7.25 7.96
C LYS A 143 -14.14 -6.10 6.95
N SER A 144 -13.67 -4.91 7.35
CA SER A 144 -13.73 -3.72 6.49
C SER A 144 -12.35 -3.16 6.09
N VAL A 145 -11.26 -3.62 6.71
CA VAL A 145 -9.93 -3.05 6.47
C VAL A 145 -9.11 -3.94 5.55
N THR A 146 -8.62 -3.38 4.46
CA THR A 146 -7.60 -3.98 3.61
C THR A 146 -6.23 -3.49 4.03
N PHE A 147 -5.30 -4.41 4.29
CA PHE A 147 -3.90 -4.08 4.43
C PHE A 147 -3.21 -4.13 3.06
N VAL A 148 -2.39 -3.12 2.78
CA VAL A 148 -1.42 -3.14 1.68
C VAL A 148 -0.04 -3.05 2.32
N THR A 149 0.71 -4.14 2.28
CA THR A 149 2.04 -4.25 2.90
C THR A 149 3.08 -4.47 1.81
N VAL A 150 3.93 -3.48 1.61
CA VAL A 150 4.92 -3.51 0.52
C VAL A 150 6.37 -3.46 1.03
N GLY A 151 6.54 -3.27 2.34
CA GLY A 151 7.83 -3.27 3.01
C GLY A 151 8.04 -4.48 3.91
N PHE A 152 8.76 -4.28 5.00
CA PHE A 152 9.11 -5.31 5.96
C PHE A 152 7.94 -5.74 6.84
N SER A 153 7.91 -7.01 7.23
CA SER A 153 6.79 -7.59 7.97
C SER A 153 6.77 -7.28 9.48
N THR A 154 7.76 -6.54 9.99
CA THR A 154 7.94 -6.29 11.44
C THR A 154 6.69 -5.72 12.12
N ASN A 155 6.06 -4.69 11.55
CA ASN A 155 4.85 -4.10 12.13
C ASN A 155 3.72 -5.12 12.23
N MET A 156 3.54 -5.94 11.20
CA MET A 156 2.50 -6.94 11.13
C MET A 156 2.76 -8.11 12.10
N ALA A 157 4.00 -8.59 12.19
CA ALA A 157 4.40 -9.61 13.16
C ALA A 157 4.22 -9.13 14.60
N ARG A 158 4.55 -7.86 14.89
CA ARG A 158 4.34 -7.23 16.19
C ARG A 158 2.85 -7.03 16.50
N LEU A 159 2.05 -6.66 15.51
CA LEU A 159 0.60 -6.62 15.63
C LEU A 159 0.08 -7.98 16.09
N LEU A 160 0.41 -9.06 15.38
CA LEU A 160 -0.05 -10.40 15.72
C LEU A 160 0.38 -10.86 17.13
N ALA A 161 1.56 -10.42 17.59
CA ALA A 161 2.10 -10.75 18.92
C ALA A 161 1.51 -9.87 20.04
N SER A 162 0.85 -8.77 19.71
CA SER A 162 0.43 -7.78 20.69
C SER A 162 -0.73 -8.29 21.57
N LYS A 163 -0.78 -7.80 22.80
CA LYS A 163 -1.88 -8.07 23.77
C LYS A 163 -2.93 -6.98 23.69
N GLY A 164 -4.05 -7.17 24.40
CA GLY A 164 -5.05 -6.13 24.58
C GLY A 164 -4.45 -4.86 25.17
N ASP A 165 -4.98 -3.71 24.78
CA ASP A 165 -4.55 -2.37 25.17
C ASP A 165 -5.76 -1.43 25.36
N GLU A 166 -5.50 -0.12 25.50
CA GLU A 166 -6.52 0.91 25.67
C GLU A 166 -7.48 1.04 24.47
N TYR A 167 -7.10 0.59 23.29
CA TYR A 167 -7.92 0.66 22.07
C TYR A 167 -8.82 -0.57 21.88
N SER A 168 -8.34 -1.73 22.33
CA SER A 168 -9.09 -2.99 22.23
C SER A 168 -8.60 -4.03 23.26
N PRO A 169 -9.51 -4.71 23.98
CA PRO A 169 -9.14 -5.81 24.87
C PRO A 169 -8.65 -7.06 24.13
N LEU A 170 -8.86 -7.14 22.82
CA LEU A 170 -8.45 -8.27 21.99
C LEU A 170 -6.93 -8.28 21.79
N ASP A 171 -6.32 -9.46 21.76
CA ASP A 171 -4.97 -9.59 21.22
C ASP A 171 -4.93 -9.22 19.73
N GLY A 172 -3.73 -8.93 19.22
CA GLY A 172 -3.60 -8.40 17.87
C GLY A 172 -4.03 -9.35 16.76
N LYS A 173 -3.86 -10.66 16.95
CA LYS A 173 -4.30 -11.68 15.98
C LYS A 173 -5.83 -11.71 15.90
N THR A 174 -6.49 -11.77 17.05
CA THR A 174 -7.96 -11.74 17.14
C THR A 174 -8.54 -10.42 16.63
N LEU A 175 -7.90 -9.28 16.96
CA LEU A 175 -8.31 -7.97 16.44
C LEU A 175 -8.17 -7.91 14.90
N MET A 176 -7.07 -8.39 14.35
CA MET A 176 -6.87 -8.46 12.90
C MET A 176 -7.90 -9.39 12.25
N GLU A 177 -8.14 -10.57 12.82
CA GLU A 177 -9.15 -11.51 12.34
C GLU A 177 -10.53 -10.89 12.29
N GLN A 178 -10.91 -10.12 13.31
CA GLN A 178 -12.21 -9.49 13.37
C GLN A 178 -12.35 -8.32 12.38
N LYS A 179 -11.35 -7.46 12.27
CA LYS A 179 -11.46 -6.17 11.59
C LYS A 179 -10.98 -6.17 10.15
N ALA A 180 -9.96 -6.97 9.84
CA ALA A 180 -9.41 -7.00 8.50
C ALA A 180 -10.22 -7.88 7.56
N GLU A 181 -10.36 -7.44 6.32
CA GLU A 181 -10.92 -8.20 5.21
C GLU A 181 -9.84 -9.10 4.57
N LYS A 182 -8.71 -8.50 4.23
CA LYS A 182 -7.60 -9.13 3.49
C LYS A 182 -6.29 -8.38 3.67
N VAL A 183 -5.22 -9.05 3.25
CA VAL A 183 -3.90 -8.45 3.05
C VAL A 183 -3.52 -8.59 1.58
N VAL A 184 -3.09 -7.50 0.93
CA VAL A 184 -2.35 -7.55 -0.33
C VAL A 184 -0.90 -7.22 0.00
N ILE A 185 0.00 -8.14 -0.32
CA ILE A 185 1.39 -8.10 0.12
C ILE A 185 2.35 -8.20 -1.07
N MET A 186 3.29 -7.25 -1.16
CA MET A 186 4.45 -7.39 -2.02
C MET A 186 5.50 -8.21 -1.29
N ALA A 187 5.57 -9.50 -1.61
CA ALA A 187 6.51 -10.43 -1.00
C ALA A 187 6.62 -11.73 -1.80
N GLY A 188 7.76 -12.38 -1.66
CA GLY A 188 7.97 -13.72 -2.16
C GLY A 188 8.37 -13.80 -3.63
N ASN A 189 8.70 -15.03 -4.01
CA ASN A 189 9.08 -15.39 -5.37
C ASN A 189 8.67 -16.84 -5.58
N PHE A 190 7.68 -17.10 -6.44
CA PHE A 190 7.05 -18.43 -6.54
C PHE A 190 7.43 -19.17 -7.82
N HIS A 191 8.07 -18.51 -8.79
CA HIS A 191 8.42 -19.08 -10.09
C HIS A 191 9.92 -19.41 -10.20
N VAL A 192 10.77 -18.68 -9.48
CA VAL A 192 12.22 -18.88 -9.48
C VAL A 192 12.74 -19.01 -8.05
N VAL A 193 13.64 -19.95 -7.80
CA VAL A 193 14.29 -20.12 -6.49
C VAL A 193 15.26 -18.96 -6.25
N LYS A 194 14.75 -17.89 -5.65
CA LYS A 194 15.49 -16.66 -5.36
C LYS A 194 14.97 -16.04 -4.07
N LYS A 195 15.86 -15.42 -3.31
CA LYS A 195 15.48 -14.59 -2.15
C LYS A 195 14.76 -13.34 -2.64
N GLU A 196 13.58 -13.10 -2.12
CA GLU A 196 12.90 -11.83 -2.28
C GLU A 196 13.34 -10.87 -1.17
N TYR A 197 13.46 -9.57 -1.48
CA TYR A 197 14.12 -8.59 -0.62
C TYR A 197 13.42 -8.41 0.73
N ASN A 198 12.11 -8.21 0.75
CA ASN A 198 11.34 -7.98 1.97
C ASN A 198 11.38 -9.19 2.90
N ILE A 199 11.29 -10.40 2.33
CA ILE A 199 11.44 -11.66 3.07
C ILE A 199 12.86 -11.82 3.61
N TYR A 200 13.86 -11.57 2.76
CA TYR A 200 15.26 -11.80 3.14
C TYR A 200 15.75 -10.81 4.20
N LYS A 201 15.32 -9.56 4.11
CA LYS A 201 15.75 -8.51 5.05
C LYS A 201 15.04 -8.60 6.39
N ASP A 202 13.84 -9.17 6.41
CA ASP A 202 13.02 -9.31 7.61
C ASP A 202 12.55 -10.76 7.82
N HIS A 203 13.49 -11.69 7.77
CA HIS A 203 13.21 -13.11 7.75
C HIS A 203 12.25 -13.58 8.85
N TYR A 204 12.55 -13.27 10.11
CA TYR A 204 11.78 -13.78 11.25
C TYR A 204 10.35 -13.22 11.30
N ALA A 205 10.21 -11.93 11.05
CA ALA A 205 8.89 -11.32 11.00
C ALA A 205 8.08 -11.80 9.79
N ALA A 206 8.73 -11.95 8.63
CA ALA A 206 8.08 -12.48 7.43
C ALA A 206 7.58 -13.91 7.63
N VAL A 207 8.42 -14.81 8.17
CA VAL A 207 8.01 -16.18 8.53
C VAL A 207 6.77 -16.17 9.42
N ARG A 208 6.83 -15.38 10.50
CA ARG A 208 5.73 -15.29 11.46
C ARG A 208 4.46 -14.72 10.84
N PHE A 209 4.57 -13.58 10.17
CA PHE A 209 3.40 -12.91 9.59
C PHE A 209 2.71 -13.79 8.55
N ILE A 210 3.46 -14.38 7.62
CA ILE A 210 2.92 -15.23 6.55
C ILE A 210 2.24 -16.49 7.14
N ALA A 211 2.85 -17.10 8.15
CA ALA A 211 2.31 -18.31 8.76
C ALA A 211 1.08 -18.04 9.66
N GLU A 212 1.09 -16.96 10.43
CA GLU A 212 0.10 -16.71 11.48
C GLU A 212 -1.02 -15.75 11.07
N CYS A 213 -0.93 -15.05 9.92
CA CYS A 213 -1.95 -14.10 9.46
C CYS A 213 -3.32 -14.77 9.38
N PRO A 214 -4.34 -14.27 10.10
CA PRO A 214 -5.62 -14.96 10.23
C PRO A 214 -6.59 -14.68 9.06
N VAL A 215 -6.24 -13.77 8.15
CA VAL A 215 -7.10 -13.36 7.03
C VAL A 215 -6.49 -13.74 5.69
N PRO A 216 -7.26 -13.76 4.59
CA PRO A 216 -6.72 -14.04 3.25
C PRO A 216 -5.55 -13.13 2.89
N MET A 217 -4.49 -13.71 2.29
CA MET A 217 -3.34 -12.98 1.76
C MET A 217 -3.22 -13.16 0.25
N TYR A 218 -2.97 -12.06 -0.44
CA TYR A 218 -2.78 -11.99 -1.88
C TYR A 218 -1.40 -11.44 -2.18
N PHE A 219 -0.55 -12.24 -2.80
CA PHE A 219 0.84 -11.91 -3.03
C PHE A 219 1.04 -11.32 -4.42
N THR A 220 1.62 -10.11 -4.49
CA THR A 220 2.28 -9.58 -5.68
C THR A 220 3.75 -9.93 -5.56
N ASP A 221 4.17 -10.97 -6.25
CA ASP A 221 5.51 -11.52 -6.09
C ASP A 221 6.59 -10.75 -6.86
N PHE A 222 7.85 -11.18 -6.69
CA PHE A 222 9.00 -10.54 -7.31
C PHE A 222 8.89 -10.49 -8.84
N GLU A 223 8.48 -11.58 -9.50
CA GLU A 223 8.43 -11.62 -10.98
C GLU A 223 7.39 -10.69 -11.55
N LEU A 224 6.24 -10.58 -10.92
CA LEU A 224 5.19 -9.68 -11.37
C LEU A 224 5.70 -8.24 -11.42
N GLY A 225 6.25 -7.75 -10.31
CA GLY A 225 6.77 -6.38 -10.24
C GLY A 225 7.98 -6.16 -11.14
N TYR A 226 8.96 -7.10 -11.13
CA TYR A 226 10.17 -7.02 -11.94
C TYR A 226 9.90 -6.87 -13.44
N SER A 227 8.86 -7.53 -13.91
CA SER A 227 8.46 -7.51 -15.32
C SER A 227 7.53 -6.37 -15.71
N THR A 228 7.05 -5.59 -14.74
CA THR A 228 6.12 -4.46 -14.91
C THR A 228 6.90 -3.16 -14.78
N LEU A 229 7.21 -2.48 -15.91
CA LEU A 229 8.13 -1.36 -15.93
C LEU A 229 7.42 0.00 -16.02
N TYR A 230 7.65 0.87 -15.04
CA TYR A 230 7.19 2.26 -15.07
C TYR A 230 8.03 3.09 -16.04
N PRO A 231 7.41 3.72 -17.05
CA PRO A 231 8.15 4.48 -18.02
C PRO A 231 8.75 5.75 -17.42
N TYR A 232 10.03 6.01 -17.64
CA TYR A 232 10.70 7.23 -17.17
C TYR A 232 10.04 8.51 -17.67
N GLN A 233 9.43 8.47 -18.87
CA GLN A 233 8.70 9.60 -19.43
C GLN A 233 7.56 10.06 -18.52
N THR A 234 6.96 9.16 -17.75
CA THR A 234 5.93 9.53 -16.77
C THR A 234 6.54 10.35 -15.65
N VAL A 235 7.72 9.97 -15.15
CA VAL A 235 8.45 10.73 -14.13
C VAL A 235 8.79 12.14 -14.63
N GLU A 236 9.25 12.26 -15.88
CA GLU A 236 9.63 13.54 -16.48
C GLU A 236 8.45 14.47 -16.76
N ASN A 237 7.26 13.93 -17.03
CA ASN A 237 6.17 14.75 -17.59
C ASN A 237 4.95 14.89 -16.67
N ALA A 238 4.67 13.92 -15.79
CA ALA A 238 3.42 13.90 -15.05
C ALA A 238 3.43 14.72 -13.74
N PHE A 239 4.60 15.13 -13.25
CA PHE A 239 4.76 15.76 -11.93
C PHE A 239 5.24 17.21 -11.98
N ASN A 240 5.17 17.86 -13.14
CA ASN A 240 5.64 19.23 -13.38
C ASN A 240 4.75 20.33 -12.74
N TYR A 241 3.67 19.93 -12.07
CA TYR A 241 2.77 20.85 -11.36
C TYR A 241 3.35 21.38 -10.04
N VAL A 242 4.46 20.82 -9.58
CA VAL A 242 5.20 21.27 -8.40
C VAL A 242 6.69 21.26 -8.70
N GLU A 243 7.37 22.37 -8.42
CA GLU A 243 8.82 22.41 -8.46
C GLU A 243 9.42 21.47 -7.40
N ASN A 244 10.46 20.73 -7.76
CA ASN A 244 11.10 19.73 -6.90
C ASN A 244 10.09 18.72 -6.30
N HIS A 245 9.18 18.21 -7.15
CA HIS A 245 8.23 17.20 -6.70
C HIS A 245 8.97 16.01 -6.05
N PRO A 246 8.60 15.56 -4.82
CA PRO A 246 9.37 14.56 -4.08
C PRO A 246 9.63 13.27 -4.87
N LEU A 247 8.65 12.80 -5.65
CA LEU A 247 8.82 11.63 -6.54
C LEU A 247 9.95 11.86 -7.54
N VAL A 248 9.96 13.00 -8.23
CA VAL A 248 10.98 13.30 -9.25
C VAL A 248 12.37 13.42 -8.63
N VAL A 249 12.47 14.09 -7.47
CA VAL A 249 13.73 14.21 -6.71
C VAL A 249 14.23 12.84 -6.30
N SER A 250 13.34 11.97 -5.81
CA SER A 250 13.68 10.60 -5.39
C SER A 250 14.18 9.75 -6.57
N PHE A 251 13.51 9.80 -7.71
CA PHE A 251 13.94 9.08 -8.92
C PHE A 251 15.31 9.53 -9.41
N ASN A 252 15.56 10.84 -9.45
CA ASN A 252 16.86 11.41 -9.86
C ASN A 252 18.00 11.05 -8.90
N TYR A 253 17.70 10.91 -7.62
CA TYR A 253 18.69 10.48 -6.62
C TYR A 253 18.95 8.98 -6.68
N TYR A 254 17.90 8.17 -6.88
CA TYR A 254 17.98 6.71 -6.84
C TYR A 254 18.90 6.13 -7.91
N ALA A 255 18.79 6.62 -9.15
CA ALA A 255 19.65 6.23 -10.25
C ALA A 255 19.72 7.34 -11.30
N GLN A 256 20.74 7.25 -12.17
CA GLN A 256 20.89 8.20 -13.27
C GLN A 256 19.73 8.06 -14.26
N MET A 257 18.93 9.11 -14.41
CA MET A 257 17.88 9.18 -15.43
C MET A 257 18.48 9.28 -16.85
N PRO A 258 17.80 8.78 -17.91
CA PRO A 258 16.50 8.10 -17.88
C PRO A 258 16.60 6.59 -17.58
N TYR A 259 15.68 6.06 -16.76
CA TYR A 259 15.53 4.61 -16.57
C TYR A 259 14.07 4.25 -16.27
N ASN A 260 13.62 3.08 -16.75
CA ASN A 260 12.34 2.53 -16.37
C ASN A 260 12.49 1.76 -15.07
N ARG A 261 11.52 1.90 -14.14
CA ARG A 261 11.58 1.22 -12.85
C ARG A 261 10.58 0.08 -12.76
N PRO A 262 10.98 -1.12 -12.31
CA PRO A 262 10.02 -2.15 -11.92
C PRO A 262 9.02 -1.65 -10.88
N LEU A 263 7.77 -2.11 -10.98
CA LEU A 263 6.65 -1.65 -10.17
C LEU A 263 6.15 -2.78 -9.25
N TRP A 264 6.89 -3.10 -8.21
CA TRP A 264 6.48 -4.10 -7.22
C TRP A 264 5.32 -3.58 -6.37
N ASP A 265 5.53 -2.48 -5.69
CA ASP A 265 4.60 -1.88 -4.73
C ASP A 265 3.34 -1.30 -5.39
N PRO A 266 3.46 -0.57 -6.51
CA PRO A 266 2.28 -0.07 -7.22
C PRO A 266 1.32 -1.17 -7.69
N THR A 267 1.83 -2.38 -7.99
CA THR A 267 0.96 -3.51 -8.35
C THR A 267 0.13 -3.99 -7.16
N ALA A 268 0.69 -3.99 -5.94
CA ALA A 268 -0.06 -4.30 -4.73
C ALA A 268 -1.18 -3.28 -4.48
N VAL A 269 -0.89 -1.99 -4.65
CA VAL A 269 -1.89 -0.92 -4.53
C VAL A 269 -3.00 -1.09 -5.56
N LEU A 270 -2.66 -1.29 -6.83
CA LEU A 270 -3.64 -1.49 -7.90
C LEU A 270 -4.59 -2.65 -7.60
N PHE A 271 -4.04 -3.81 -7.20
CA PHE A 271 -4.85 -5.00 -6.94
C PHE A 271 -5.66 -4.90 -5.64
N ALA A 272 -5.18 -4.15 -4.65
CA ALA A 272 -5.95 -3.91 -3.44
C ALA A 272 -7.21 -3.09 -3.70
N ILE A 273 -7.15 -2.13 -4.62
CA ILE A 273 -8.20 -1.16 -4.89
C ILE A 273 -9.09 -1.60 -6.04
N GLU A 274 -8.52 -1.90 -7.21
CA GLU A 274 -9.29 -2.24 -8.41
C GLU A 274 -9.52 -3.75 -8.57
N GLY A 275 -8.85 -4.58 -7.76
CA GLY A 275 -8.88 -6.03 -7.89
C GLY A 275 -8.04 -6.52 -9.07
N HIS A 276 -8.09 -7.83 -9.32
CA HIS A 276 -7.25 -8.46 -10.35
C HIS A 276 -7.93 -8.65 -11.72
N LYS A 277 -9.25 -8.49 -11.80
CA LYS A 277 -9.99 -8.75 -13.04
C LYS A 277 -9.55 -7.81 -14.16
N GLY A 278 -9.09 -8.38 -15.26
CA GLY A 278 -8.54 -7.62 -16.39
C GLY A 278 -7.04 -7.39 -16.32
N TYR A 279 -6.43 -7.52 -15.13
CA TYR A 279 -5.01 -7.29 -14.89
C TYR A 279 -4.21 -8.56 -14.62
N ALA A 280 -4.80 -9.55 -13.96
CA ALA A 280 -4.10 -10.77 -13.58
C ALA A 280 -5.05 -11.97 -13.48
N SER A 281 -4.48 -13.16 -13.49
CA SER A 281 -5.12 -14.38 -13.02
C SER A 281 -4.74 -14.61 -11.56
N LEU A 282 -5.61 -15.28 -10.82
CA LEU A 282 -5.34 -15.65 -9.44
C LEU A 282 -5.00 -17.14 -9.39
N SER A 283 -3.96 -17.50 -8.64
CA SER A 283 -3.65 -18.91 -8.35
C SER A 283 -4.81 -19.60 -7.65
N LYS A 284 -4.81 -20.92 -7.59
CA LYS A 284 -5.65 -21.63 -6.62
C LYS A 284 -5.22 -21.26 -5.21
N SER A 285 -6.09 -21.54 -4.23
CA SER A 285 -5.74 -21.38 -2.81
C SER A 285 -4.59 -22.30 -2.42
N GLY A 286 -3.77 -21.82 -1.50
CA GLY A 286 -2.62 -22.56 -1.02
C GLY A 286 -2.04 -21.96 0.26
N TYR A 287 -0.88 -22.43 0.65
CA TYR A 287 -0.07 -21.85 1.71
C TYR A 287 1.32 -21.48 1.21
N VAL A 288 1.93 -20.51 1.86
CA VAL A 288 3.28 -20.04 1.57
C VAL A 288 4.19 -20.45 2.72
N THR A 289 5.33 -21.03 2.39
CA THR A 289 6.41 -21.33 3.32
C THR A 289 7.63 -20.47 3.03
N VAL A 290 8.39 -20.17 4.07
CA VAL A 290 9.68 -19.48 3.99
C VAL A 290 10.70 -20.38 4.66
N ASP A 291 11.71 -20.82 3.92
CA ASP A 291 12.76 -21.69 4.46
C ASP A 291 13.83 -20.88 5.23
N GLN A 292 14.76 -21.57 5.89
CA GLN A 292 15.86 -20.95 6.65
C GLN A 292 16.79 -20.07 5.80
N LYS A 293 16.75 -20.20 4.48
CA LYS A 293 17.50 -19.37 3.54
C LYS A 293 16.69 -18.19 3.00
N SER A 294 15.49 -17.96 3.54
CA SER A 294 14.54 -16.95 3.05
C SER A 294 14.04 -17.20 1.61
N ILE A 295 14.00 -18.45 1.21
CA ILE A 295 13.36 -18.86 -0.05
C ILE A 295 11.89 -19.15 0.24
N THR A 296 11.02 -18.57 -0.59
CA THR A 296 9.57 -18.80 -0.51
C THR A 296 9.13 -19.91 -1.45
N ALA A 297 8.13 -20.66 -1.03
CA ALA A 297 7.46 -21.64 -1.87
C ALA A 297 5.95 -21.59 -1.65
N PHE A 298 5.20 -21.74 -2.74
CA PHE A 298 3.74 -21.85 -2.71
C PHE A 298 3.33 -23.31 -2.95
N THR A 299 2.40 -23.80 -2.14
CA THR A 299 1.83 -25.13 -2.28
C THR A 299 0.31 -25.04 -2.31
N GLU A 300 -0.33 -25.57 -3.37
CA GLU A 300 -1.79 -25.61 -3.47
C GLU A 300 -2.40 -26.38 -2.29
N ASP A 301 -3.38 -25.79 -1.63
CA ASP A 301 -4.16 -26.39 -0.55
C ASP A 301 -5.52 -25.69 -0.44
N LYS A 302 -6.58 -26.48 -0.59
CA LYS A 302 -7.96 -25.95 -0.55
C LYS A 302 -8.40 -25.46 0.82
N ALA A 303 -7.73 -25.89 1.89
CA ALA A 303 -8.04 -25.47 3.26
C ALA A 303 -7.35 -24.15 3.64
N SER A 304 -6.44 -23.67 2.82
CA SER A 304 -5.67 -22.44 3.03
C SER A 304 -6.25 -21.25 2.28
N ASN A 305 -5.76 -20.05 2.59
CA ASN A 305 -6.29 -18.79 2.04
C ASN A 305 -5.17 -17.85 1.57
N ARG A 306 -4.07 -18.41 1.04
CA ARG A 306 -3.00 -17.65 0.38
C ARG A 306 -3.17 -17.79 -1.12
N TYR A 307 -2.93 -16.71 -1.84
CA TYR A 307 -3.06 -16.61 -3.28
C TYR A 307 -1.93 -15.75 -3.83
N TYR A 308 -1.47 -16.01 -5.04
CA TYR A 308 -0.59 -15.09 -5.76
C TYR A 308 -1.15 -14.77 -7.14
N TYR A 309 -0.69 -13.67 -7.71
CA TYR A 309 -1.14 -13.19 -9.00
C TYR A 309 -0.20 -13.65 -10.12
N GLU A 310 -0.78 -14.11 -11.21
CA GLU A 310 -0.10 -14.49 -12.45
C GLU A 310 -0.49 -13.53 -13.57
N VAL A 311 0.49 -13.10 -14.35
CA VAL A 311 0.29 -12.15 -15.44
C VAL A 311 0.91 -12.63 -16.75
N ASN A 312 0.18 -12.49 -17.84
CA ASN A 312 0.72 -12.60 -19.19
C ASN A 312 1.10 -11.20 -19.73
N ASP A 313 1.73 -11.15 -20.91
CA ASP A 313 2.20 -9.88 -21.49
C ASP A 313 1.11 -8.84 -21.73
N LYS A 314 -0.09 -9.28 -22.14
CA LYS A 314 -1.24 -8.39 -22.34
C LYS A 314 -1.73 -7.78 -21.02
N GLN A 315 -1.78 -8.60 -19.96
CA GLN A 315 -2.17 -8.18 -18.63
C GLN A 315 -1.12 -7.22 -18.04
N ARG A 316 0.17 -7.54 -18.20
CA ARG A 316 1.29 -6.66 -17.79
C ARG A 316 1.20 -5.30 -18.45
N ALA A 317 0.96 -5.25 -19.77
CA ALA A 317 0.77 -3.99 -20.48
C ALA A 317 -0.46 -3.20 -19.97
N ALA A 318 -1.53 -3.89 -19.57
CA ALA A 318 -2.70 -3.25 -18.97
C ALA A 318 -2.41 -2.67 -17.58
N ILE A 319 -1.65 -3.37 -16.75
CA ILE A 319 -1.18 -2.90 -15.43
C ILE A 319 -0.36 -1.61 -15.59
N VAL A 320 0.69 -1.64 -16.45
CA VAL A 320 1.54 -0.47 -16.70
C VAL A 320 0.70 0.72 -17.14
N ARG A 321 -0.17 0.51 -18.14
CA ARG A 321 -1.04 1.57 -18.64
C ARG A 321 -1.90 2.16 -17.54
N ARG A 322 -2.53 1.32 -16.71
CA ARG A 322 -3.40 1.79 -15.63
C ARG A 322 -2.64 2.57 -14.57
N ILE A 323 -1.47 2.10 -14.14
CA ILE A 323 -0.64 2.80 -13.18
C ILE A 323 -0.19 4.17 -13.75
N VAL A 324 0.21 4.22 -15.02
CA VAL A 324 0.56 5.49 -15.69
C VAL A 324 -0.67 6.42 -15.76
N GLU A 325 -1.85 5.93 -16.10
CA GLU A 325 -3.09 6.72 -16.11
C GLU A 325 -3.38 7.32 -14.74
N VAL A 326 -3.34 6.50 -13.68
CA VAL A 326 -3.60 6.95 -12.30
C VAL A 326 -2.59 8.01 -11.89
N THR A 327 -1.30 7.73 -12.02
CA THR A 327 -0.23 8.64 -11.57
C THR A 327 -0.11 9.92 -12.40
N SER A 328 -0.57 9.90 -13.66
CA SER A 328 -0.61 11.09 -14.52
C SER A 328 -1.82 12.00 -14.26
N THR A 329 -2.77 11.59 -13.42
CA THR A 329 -3.91 12.43 -13.07
C THR A 329 -3.44 13.60 -12.20
N LEU A 330 -3.86 14.84 -12.53
CA LEU A 330 -3.54 16.00 -11.72
C LEU A 330 -4.28 15.94 -10.39
N PRO A 331 -3.59 16.03 -9.23
CA PRO A 331 -4.26 16.01 -7.92
C PRO A 331 -5.27 17.14 -7.77
N LYS A 332 -6.39 16.89 -7.05
CA LYS A 332 -7.45 17.89 -6.81
C LYS A 332 -6.92 19.22 -6.31
N LYS A 333 -5.95 19.20 -5.41
CA LYS A 333 -5.32 20.41 -4.86
C LYS A 333 -4.72 21.33 -5.93
N PHE A 334 -4.34 20.82 -7.09
CA PHE A 334 -3.71 21.54 -8.19
C PHE A 334 -4.65 21.74 -9.39
N GLN A 335 -5.88 21.24 -9.33
CA GLN A 335 -6.92 21.53 -10.32
C GLN A 335 -7.44 22.96 -10.08
N LYS A 336 -7.51 23.76 -11.16
CA LYS A 336 -8.03 25.15 -11.11
C LYS A 336 -9.55 25.17 -11.18
#